data_b5dcb5611e3663d523f006fdf5ea450b
#
_entry.id   b5dcb5611e3663d523f006fdf5ea450b
#
_cell.length_a   1.000
_cell.length_b   1.000
_cell.length_c   1.000
_cell.angle_alpha   90.00
_cell.angle_beta   90.00
_cell.angle_gamma   90.00
#
_symmetry.space_group_name_H-M   'P 1'
#
loop_
_entity.id
_entity.type
_entity.pdbx_description
1 polymer ?
#
loop_
_entity_poly.entity_id
_entity_poly.type
_entity_poly.pdbx_seq_one_letter_code
_entity_poly.pdbx_strand_id
1 'polypeptide(L)'
;NRGTKATVFACHVPHPERFGVIEFDRNFRASSIEEKPKNPKSSYVTVGLYFYPGDVVERARQLVPSTRGELEITDLNNQYLREGKISVVPMRRGNIWLDAGTPASLMEASMFISLVEQRQGVKVACIEEVAYRMEFIDDEQMMNLIREMKAGTSYRDYLEKVYKERY
;
A
#
# COMPACT_ATOMS: atom_id res chain seq x y z
N ASN A 1 -15.52 -5.33 -6.97
CA ASN A 1 -16.37 -5.09 -5.80
C ASN A 1 -16.54 -3.58 -5.63
N ARG A 2 -17.61 -3.01 -6.13
CA ARG A 2 -18.01 -1.63 -5.77
C ARG A 2 -18.53 -1.73 -4.33
N GLY A 3 -17.54 -1.71 -3.41
CA GLY A 3 -17.70 -2.27 -2.12
C GLY A 3 -18.54 -1.41 -1.19
N THR A 4 -19.43 -2.06 -0.51
CA THR A 4 -20.11 -1.55 0.68
C THR A 4 -19.24 -1.69 1.94
N LYS A 5 -18.02 -2.24 1.81
CA LYS A 5 -17.09 -2.49 2.92
C LYS A 5 -15.74 -1.85 2.66
N ALA A 6 -15.15 -1.30 3.70
CA ALA A 6 -13.73 -0.95 3.69
C ALA A 6 -12.88 -2.22 3.60
N THR A 7 -11.76 -2.13 2.87
CA THR A 7 -10.77 -3.21 2.82
C THR A 7 -9.44 -2.65 3.29
N VAL A 8 -8.87 -3.28 4.31
CA VAL A 8 -7.56 -2.97 4.86
C VAL A 8 -6.65 -4.19 4.69
N PHE A 9 -5.37 -3.95 4.53
CA PHE A 9 -4.37 -5.01 4.43
C PHE A 9 -3.60 -5.11 5.73
N ALA A 10 -3.30 -6.34 6.14
CA ALA A 10 -2.57 -6.63 7.37
C ALA A 10 -1.27 -7.38 7.08
N CYS A 11 -0.19 -6.95 7.71
CA CYS A 11 1.11 -7.62 7.65
C CYS A 11 1.53 -8.09 9.03
N HIS A 12 2.16 -9.26 9.10
CA HIS A 12 2.77 -9.75 10.34
C HIS A 12 4.15 -9.12 10.51
N VAL A 13 4.38 -8.48 11.66
CA VAL A 13 5.65 -7.79 11.96
C VAL A 13 6.17 -8.16 13.35
N PRO A 14 7.50 -8.10 13.57
CA PRO A 14 8.09 -8.40 14.89
C PRO A 14 7.86 -7.30 15.94
N HIS A 15 7.63 -6.05 15.51
CA HIS A 15 7.48 -4.87 16.38
C HIS A 15 6.18 -4.12 16.08
N PRO A 16 5.01 -4.70 16.46
CA PRO A 16 3.70 -4.16 16.08
C PRO A 16 3.33 -2.87 16.82
N GLU A 17 3.93 -2.58 17.97
CA GLU A 17 3.64 -1.41 18.82
C GLU A 17 3.86 -0.07 18.12
N ARG A 18 4.48 -0.05 16.97
CA ARG A 18 4.74 1.15 16.17
C ARG A 18 3.62 1.52 15.21
N PHE A 19 2.63 0.65 15.05
CA PHE A 19 1.63 0.70 13.98
C PHE A 19 0.21 0.50 14.52
N GLY A 20 -0.78 0.61 13.66
CA GLY A 20 -2.14 0.18 13.95
C GLY A 20 -2.23 -1.34 14.03
N VAL A 21 -2.44 -1.88 15.22
CA VAL A 21 -2.47 -3.34 15.49
C VAL A 21 -3.87 -3.88 15.30
N ILE A 22 -4.00 -4.96 14.50
CA ILE A 22 -5.27 -5.66 14.29
C ILE A 22 -5.27 -6.95 15.11
N GLU A 23 -6.34 -7.15 15.87
CA GLU A 23 -6.66 -8.42 16.50
C GLU A 23 -7.71 -9.17 15.66
N PHE A 24 -7.56 -10.47 15.53
CA PHE A 24 -8.47 -11.34 14.79
C PHE A 24 -9.20 -12.32 15.72
N ASP A 25 -10.43 -12.62 15.38
CA ASP A 25 -11.15 -13.76 15.94
C ASP A 25 -10.66 -15.08 15.30
N ARG A 26 -11.23 -16.21 15.76
CA ARG A 26 -10.93 -17.56 15.26
C ARG A 26 -11.27 -17.76 13.77
N ASN A 27 -12.09 -16.90 13.19
CA ASN A 27 -12.50 -16.93 11.78
C ASN A 27 -11.73 -15.92 10.92
N PHE A 28 -10.64 -15.36 11.43
CA PHE A 28 -9.85 -14.33 10.78
C PHE A 28 -10.65 -13.05 10.46
N ARG A 29 -11.63 -12.72 11.30
CA ARG A 29 -12.34 -11.44 11.26
C ARG A 29 -11.70 -10.48 12.25
N ALA A 30 -11.50 -9.23 11.85
CA ALA A 30 -11.00 -8.22 12.76
C ALA A 30 -11.95 -8.03 13.92
N SER A 31 -11.43 -8.13 15.13
CA SER A 31 -12.16 -7.90 16.40
C SER A 31 -11.83 -6.56 17.00
N SER A 32 -10.60 -6.07 16.81
CA SER A 32 -10.16 -4.74 17.23
C SER A 32 -9.07 -4.19 16.34
N ILE A 33 -8.95 -2.86 16.27
CA ILE A 33 -7.82 -2.16 15.66
C ILE A 33 -7.41 -1.06 16.65
N GLU A 34 -6.15 -1.08 17.09
CA GLU A 34 -5.63 -0.14 18.09
C GLU A 34 -4.38 0.56 17.55
N GLU A 35 -4.35 1.90 17.59
CA GLU A 35 -3.22 2.69 17.12
C GLU A 35 -2.08 2.69 18.13
N LYS A 36 -0.92 2.20 17.72
CA LYS A 36 0.33 2.20 18.49
C LYS A 36 0.16 1.77 19.96
N PRO A 37 -0.43 0.60 20.22
CA PRO A 37 -0.70 0.15 21.57
C PRO A 37 0.60 -0.12 22.34
N LYS A 38 0.62 0.24 23.63
CA LYS A 38 1.76 -0.10 24.51
C LYS A 38 1.93 -1.61 24.70
N ASN A 39 0.84 -2.34 24.68
CA ASN A 39 0.79 -3.79 24.86
C ASN A 39 0.00 -4.40 23.67
N PRO A 40 0.66 -4.66 22.52
CA PRO A 40 0.01 -5.20 21.35
C PRO A 40 -0.63 -6.57 21.62
N LYS A 41 -1.87 -6.76 21.18
CA LYS A 41 -2.60 -8.03 21.32
C LYS A 41 -2.33 -9.01 20.18
N SER A 42 -1.72 -8.55 19.12
CA SER A 42 -1.31 -9.37 17.99
C SER A 42 -0.05 -8.81 17.32
N SER A 43 0.57 -9.59 16.45
CA SER A 43 1.68 -9.13 15.60
C SER A 43 1.22 -8.70 14.20
N TYR A 44 -0.09 -8.61 13.96
CA TYR A 44 -0.61 -8.10 12.70
C TYR A 44 -0.87 -6.61 12.78
N VAL A 45 -0.38 -5.88 11.79
CA VAL A 45 -0.53 -4.42 11.70
C VAL A 45 -1.20 -4.03 10.39
N THR A 46 -1.93 -2.91 10.40
CA THR A 46 -2.43 -2.31 9.17
C THR A 46 -1.27 -1.75 8.36
N VAL A 47 -1.26 -2.01 7.06
CA VAL A 47 -0.34 -1.37 6.12
C VAL A 47 -1.01 -0.15 5.47
N GLY A 48 -0.23 0.77 4.90
CA GLY A 48 -0.72 2.01 4.30
C GLY A 48 -1.49 1.84 2.99
N LEU A 49 -2.22 0.73 2.81
CA LEU A 49 -3.05 0.45 1.65
C LEU A 49 -4.49 0.19 2.10
N TYR A 50 -5.40 1.06 1.62
CA TYR A 50 -6.80 1.04 2.01
C TYR A 50 -7.71 1.20 0.80
N PHE A 51 -8.83 0.49 0.78
CA PHE A 51 -9.92 0.72 -0.15
C PHE A 51 -11.19 1.01 0.65
N TYR A 52 -11.81 2.14 0.36
CA TYR A 52 -13.02 2.56 1.08
C TYR A 52 -14.21 2.73 0.16
N PRO A 53 -15.44 2.53 0.67
CA PRO A 53 -16.66 2.95 -0.01
C PRO A 53 -16.73 4.47 -0.19
N GLY A 54 -17.67 4.93 -1.02
CA GLY A 54 -17.82 6.36 -1.32
C GLY A 54 -18.18 7.26 -0.13
N ASP A 55 -18.68 6.67 0.97
CA ASP A 55 -19.02 7.40 2.21
C ASP A 55 -17.79 7.78 3.06
N VAL A 56 -16.59 7.38 2.64
CA VAL A 56 -15.34 7.63 3.37
C VAL A 56 -15.08 9.12 3.60
N VAL A 57 -15.43 9.97 2.64
CA VAL A 57 -15.20 11.42 2.74
C VAL A 57 -15.99 12.01 3.91
N GLU A 58 -17.27 11.64 4.03
CA GLU A 58 -18.13 12.12 5.12
C GLU A 58 -17.66 11.58 6.47
N ARG A 59 -17.23 10.33 6.54
CA ARG A 59 -16.67 9.73 7.76
C ARG A 59 -15.37 10.40 8.18
N ALA A 60 -14.48 10.66 7.22
CA ALA A 60 -13.21 11.33 7.50
C ALA A 60 -13.40 12.76 8.03
N ARG A 61 -14.40 13.50 7.53
CA ARG A 61 -14.75 14.84 8.03
C ARG A 61 -15.25 14.86 9.48
N GLN A 62 -15.76 13.74 9.97
CA GLN A 62 -16.28 13.59 11.33
C GLN A 62 -15.22 13.11 12.33
N LEU A 63 -14.00 12.81 11.86
CA LEU A 63 -12.93 12.43 12.77
C LEU A 63 -12.55 13.60 13.68
N VAL A 64 -12.23 13.26 14.91
CA VAL A 64 -11.68 14.18 15.89
C VAL A 64 -10.23 13.76 16.20
N PRO A 65 -9.35 14.74 16.53
CA PRO A 65 -7.99 14.40 16.91
C PRO A 65 -7.93 13.44 18.12
N SER A 66 -7.06 12.46 18.03
CA SER A 66 -6.76 11.51 19.11
C SER A 66 -6.09 12.21 20.30
N THR A 67 -5.81 11.48 21.36
CA THR A 67 -5.02 11.97 22.51
C THR A 67 -3.60 12.41 22.12
N ARG A 68 -3.14 12.02 20.91
CA ARG A 68 -1.87 12.43 20.30
C ARG A 68 -1.99 13.75 19.53
N GLY A 69 -3.20 14.29 19.38
CA GLY A 69 -3.48 15.49 18.60
C GLY A 69 -3.53 15.26 17.09
N GLU A 70 -3.58 14.01 16.62
CA GLU A 70 -3.58 13.62 15.22
C GLU A 70 -4.93 13.02 14.81
N LEU A 71 -5.37 13.24 13.56
CA LEU A 71 -6.47 12.49 12.95
C LEU A 71 -5.94 11.11 12.55
N GLU A 72 -6.47 10.06 13.18
CA GLU A 72 -5.96 8.71 13.00
C GLU A 72 -6.76 7.93 11.95
N ILE A 73 -6.06 7.32 11.01
CA ILE A 73 -6.68 6.39 10.05
C ILE A 73 -7.29 5.18 10.77
N THR A 74 -6.74 4.80 11.90
CA THR A 74 -7.25 3.75 12.78
C THR A 74 -8.65 4.05 13.28
N ASP A 75 -8.96 5.32 13.60
CA ASP A 75 -10.30 5.71 14.04
C ASP A 75 -11.32 5.61 12.91
N LEU A 76 -10.92 5.96 11.68
CA LEU A 76 -11.73 5.73 10.49
C LEU A 76 -12.01 4.24 10.26
N ASN A 77 -11.00 3.40 10.35
CA ASN A 77 -11.15 1.95 10.25
C ASN A 77 -12.07 1.39 11.33
N ASN A 78 -11.99 1.91 12.55
CA ASN A 78 -12.83 1.52 13.67
C ASN A 78 -14.32 1.90 13.48
N GLN A 79 -14.62 2.97 12.73
CA GLN A 79 -16.02 3.26 12.34
C GLN A 79 -16.59 2.11 11.49
N TYR A 80 -15.86 1.68 10.47
CA TYR A 80 -16.27 0.54 9.63
C TYR A 80 -16.27 -0.78 10.39
N LEU A 81 -15.36 -0.98 11.33
CA LEU A 81 -15.29 -2.18 12.16
C LEU A 81 -16.55 -2.31 13.04
N ARG A 82 -16.95 -1.23 13.72
CA ARG A 82 -18.16 -1.22 14.56
C ARG A 82 -19.44 -1.53 13.81
N GLU A 83 -19.49 -1.17 12.53
CA GLU A 83 -20.63 -1.46 11.65
C GLU A 83 -20.55 -2.85 10.98
N GLY A 84 -19.49 -3.63 11.22
CA GLY A 84 -19.25 -4.88 10.52
C GLY A 84 -18.97 -4.71 9.01
N LYS A 85 -18.57 -3.50 8.60
CA LYS A 85 -18.30 -3.11 7.22
C LYS A 85 -16.80 -3.01 6.91
N ILE A 86 -15.96 -3.79 7.57
CA ILE A 86 -14.54 -3.89 7.28
C ILE A 86 -14.19 -5.32 6.84
N SER A 87 -13.30 -5.41 5.88
CA SER A 87 -12.66 -6.65 5.43
C SER A 87 -11.16 -6.51 5.61
N VAL A 88 -10.51 -7.50 6.20
CA VAL A 88 -9.06 -7.51 6.36
C VAL A 88 -8.47 -8.57 5.45
N VAL A 89 -7.47 -8.17 4.67
CA VAL A 89 -6.73 -9.05 3.76
C VAL A 89 -5.33 -9.25 4.33
N PRO A 90 -5.02 -10.42 4.90
CA PRO A 90 -3.66 -10.67 5.37
C PRO A 90 -2.70 -10.82 4.19
N MET A 91 -1.58 -10.12 4.27
CA MET A 91 -0.47 -10.29 3.33
C MET A 91 0.15 -11.68 3.53
N ARG A 92 0.35 -12.39 2.42
CA ARG A 92 0.88 -13.76 2.41
C ARG A 92 2.40 -13.77 2.24
N ARG A 93 3.00 -14.94 2.43
CA ARG A 93 4.42 -15.15 2.11
C ARG A 93 4.68 -14.73 0.66
N GLY A 94 5.77 -13.98 0.46
CA GLY A 94 6.12 -13.40 -0.84
C GLY A 94 5.65 -11.95 -1.02
N ASN A 95 4.69 -11.47 -0.23
CA ASN A 95 4.41 -10.05 -0.14
C ASN A 95 5.39 -9.40 0.84
N ILE A 96 5.98 -8.30 0.44
CA ILE A 96 6.91 -7.53 1.26
C ILE A 96 6.27 -6.16 1.50
N TRP A 97 6.21 -5.78 2.76
CA TRP A 97 5.82 -4.44 3.18
C TRP A 97 7.03 -3.77 3.82
N LEU A 98 7.34 -2.57 3.35
CA LEU A 98 8.44 -1.77 3.84
C LEU A 98 7.88 -0.45 4.35
N ASP A 99 8.12 -0.18 5.64
CA ASP A 99 7.85 1.14 6.22
C ASP A 99 8.95 2.12 5.79
N ALA A 100 8.58 3.39 5.58
CA ALA A 100 9.50 4.46 5.22
C ALA A 100 9.40 5.64 6.20
N GLY A 101 8.88 5.41 7.41
CA GLY A 101 8.62 6.42 8.42
C GLY A 101 9.85 6.94 9.16
N THR A 102 11.03 6.32 8.98
CA THR A 102 12.29 6.77 9.57
C THR A 102 13.39 6.82 8.51
N PRO A 103 14.47 7.62 8.70
CA PRO A 103 15.60 7.61 7.77
C PRO A 103 16.20 6.22 7.55
N ALA A 104 16.29 5.41 8.60
CA ALA A 104 16.81 4.05 8.52
C ALA A 104 15.89 3.14 7.67
N SER A 105 14.58 3.12 7.96
CA SER A 105 13.63 2.29 7.21
C SER A 105 13.48 2.75 5.76
N LEU A 106 13.58 4.05 5.47
CA LEU A 106 13.62 4.57 4.09
C LEU A 106 14.86 4.07 3.33
N MET A 107 16.02 4.06 3.98
CA MET A 107 17.26 3.54 3.37
C MET A 107 17.14 2.03 3.10
N GLU A 108 16.64 1.25 4.03
CA GLU A 108 16.41 -0.19 3.86
C GLU A 108 15.46 -0.47 2.70
N ALA A 109 14.35 0.27 2.61
CA ALA A 109 13.41 0.16 1.50
C ALA A 109 14.07 0.48 0.15
N SER A 110 14.86 1.57 0.09
CA SER A 110 15.58 1.98 -1.12
C SER A 110 16.58 0.92 -1.58
N MET A 111 17.34 0.35 -0.64
CA MET A 111 18.30 -0.72 -0.93
C MET A 111 17.59 -1.98 -1.44
N PHE A 112 16.48 -2.35 -0.81
CA PHE A 112 15.69 -3.51 -1.22
C PHE A 112 15.14 -3.33 -2.65
N ILE A 113 14.52 -2.19 -2.95
CA ILE A 113 13.99 -1.88 -4.30
C ILE A 113 15.13 -1.90 -5.33
N SER A 114 16.27 -1.26 -5.03
CA SER A 114 17.44 -1.26 -5.91
C SER A 114 17.92 -2.68 -6.23
N LEU A 115 17.96 -3.56 -5.22
CA LEU A 115 18.36 -4.95 -5.41
C LEU A 115 17.37 -5.71 -6.30
N VAL A 116 16.06 -5.54 -6.08
CA VAL A 116 15.01 -6.17 -6.91
C VAL A 116 15.14 -5.72 -8.36
N GLU A 117 15.23 -4.41 -8.60
CA GLU A 117 15.39 -3.86 -9.95
C GLU A 117 16.63 -4.39 -10.67
N GLN A 118 17.77 -4.43 -9.97
CA GLN A 118 19.02 -4.93 -10.54
C GLN A 118 18.96 -6.44 -10.86
N ARG A 119 18.35 -7.24 -10.00
CA ARG A 119 18.31 -8.70 -10.18
C ARG A 119 17.28 -9.16 -11.19
N GLN A 120 16.15 -8.46 -11.27
CA GLN A 120 15.07 -8.84 -12.18
C GLN A 120 15.10 -8.06 -13.50
N GLY A 121 15.86 -6.98 -13.60
CA GLY A 121 15.91 -6.12 -14.79
C GLY A 121 14.58 -5.40 -15.06
N VAL A 122 13.82 -5.12 -13.98
CA VAL A 122 12.53 -4.41 -14.03
C VAL A 122 12.62 -3.10 -13.26
N LYS A 123 11.62 -2.23 -13.41
CA LYS A 123 11.44 -1.05 -12.56
C LYS A 123 10.24 -1.27 -11.65
N VAL A 124 10.42 -1.09 -10.34
CA VAL A 124 9.33 -1.18 -9.37
C VAL A 124 8.49 0.08 -9.46
N ALA A 125 7.15 -0.10 -9.51
CA ALA A 125 6.18 0.99 -9.62
C ALA A 125 6.37 1.90 -10.85
N CYS A 126 6.83 1.34 -11.96
CA CYS A 126 6.91 2.04 -13.24
C CYS A 126 5.48 2.31 -13.76
N ILE A 127 4.99 3.53 -13.57
CA ILE A 127 3.60 3.88 -13.85
C ILE A 127 3.26 3.79 -15.33
N GLU A 128 4.20 4.12 -16.21
CA GLU A 128 4.03 4.03 -17.65
C GLU A 128 3.90 2.57 -18.10
N GLU A 129 4.72 1.67 -17.56
CA GLU A 129 4.60 0.24 -17.84
C GLU A 129 3.24 -0.30 -17.36
N VAL A 130 2.83 0.06 -16.13
CA VAL A 130 1.54 -0.37 -15.59
C VAL A 130 0.40 0.14 -16.45
N ALA A 131 0.41 1.43 -16.83
CA ALA A 131 -0.62 2.02 -17.68
C ALA A 131 -0.67 1.35 -19.05
N TYR A 132 0.47 1.03 -19.62
CA TYR A 132 0.57 0.37 -20.94
C TYR A 132 0.09 -1.09 -20.89
N ARG A 133 0.52 -1.87 -19.88
CA ARG A 133 0.08 -3.27 -19.73
C ARG A 133 -1.39 -3.41 -19.34
N MET A 134 -1.95 -2.40 -18.67
CA MET A 134 -3.37 -2.33 -18.33
C MET A 134 -4.24 -1.72 -19.43
N GLU A 135 -3.64 -1.39 -20.59
CA GLU A 135 -4.32 -0.78 -21.75
C GLU A 135 -4.98 0.58 -21.42
N PHE A 136 -4.44 1.29 -20.42
CA PHE A 136 -4.85 2.67 -20.11
C PHE A 136 -4.25 3.67 -21.08
N ILE A 137 -3.11 3.33 -21.69
CA ILE A 137 -2.45 4.04 -22.77
C ILE A 137 -2.13 3.06 -23.91
N ASP A 138 -2.19 3.58 -25.13
CA ASP A 138 -1.88 2.83 -26.36
C ASP A 138 -0.39 2.95 -26.75
N ASP A 139 -0.04 2.33 -27.90
CA ASP A 139 1.32 2.32 -28.45
C ASP A 139 1.82 3.74 -28.77
N GLU A 140 0.96 4.59 -29.32
CA GLU A 140 1.32 5.95 -29.70
C GLU A 140 1.59 6.80 -28.46
N GLN A 141 0.74 6.70 -27.47
CA GLN A 141 0.90 7.39 -26.17
C GLN A 141 2.17 6.93 -25.46
N MET A 142 2.44 5.62 -25.42
CA MET A 142 3.67 5.07 -24.83
C MET A 142 4.92 5.59 -25.54
N MET A 143 4.91 5.60 -26.89
CA MET A 143 6.04 6.13 -27.67
C MET A 143 6.24 7.62 -27.47
N ASN A 144 5.18 8.40 -27.29
CA ASN A 144 5.28 9.83 -27.02
C ASN A 144 5.93 10.07 -25.65
N LEU A 145 5.52 9.34 -24.60
CA LEU A 145 6.15 9.39 -23.28
C LEU A 145 7.67 9.07 -23.35
N ILE A 146 8.04 8.02 -24.08
CA ILE A 146 9.45 7.67 -24.27
C ILE A 146 10.23 8.77 -24.97
N ARG A 147 9.67 9.42 -26.01
CA ARG A 147 10.32 10.50 -26.75
C ARG A 147 10.55 11.75 -25.92
N GLU A 148 9.65 12.08 -25.02
CA GLU A 148 9.76 13.23 -24.11
C GLU A 148 10.84 13.04 -23.04
N MET A 149 11.22 11.80 -22.76
CA MET A 149 12.27 11.51 -21.78
C MET A 149 13.67 11.78 -22.35
N LYS A 150 14.56 12.25 -21.47
CA LYS A 150 15.98 12.46 -21.84
C LYS A 150 16.62 11.16 -22.32
N ALA A 151 17.22 11.20 -23.49
CA ALA A 151 17.97 10.07 -24.06
C ALA A 151 19.14 9.64 -23.16
N GLY A 152 19.42 8.33 -23.11
CA GLY A 152 20.52 7.75 -22.33
C GLY A 152 20.25 7.65 -20.83
N THR A 153 19.01 7.78 -20.39
CA THR A 153 18.62 7.46 -19.02
C THR A 153 18.17 6.00 -18.91
N SER A 154 18.59 5.33 -17.84
CA SER A 154 18.22 3.92 -17.60
C SER A 154 16.71 3.69 -17.53
N TYR A 155 15.93 4.71 -17.15
CA TYR A 155 14.49 4.64 -17.11
C TYR A 155 13.86 4.63 -18.51
N ARG A 156 14.33 5.52 -19.40
CA ARG A 156 13.92 5.52 -20.80
C ARG A 156 14.28 4.22 -21.51
N ASP A 157 15.53 3.75 -21.34
CA ASP A 157 15.99 2.50 -21.91
C ASP A 157 15.13 1.31 -21.49
N TYR A 158 14.70 1.32 -20.21
CA TYR A 158 13.75 0.35 -19.68
C TYR A 158 12.38 0.40 -20.39
N LEU A 159 11.80 1.60 -20.55
CA LEU A 159 10.51 1.74 -21.23
C LEU A 159 10.57 1.35 -22.72
N GLU A 160 11.69 1.66 -23.39
CA GLU A 160 11.93 1.17 -24.76
C GLU A 160 11.97 -0.37 -24.83
N LYS A 161 12.53 -1.01 -23.80
CA LYS A 161 12.53 -2.47 -23.67
C LYS A 161 11.10 -2.99 -23.47
N VAL A 162 10.35 -2.43 -22.52
CA VAL A 162 8.94 -2.79 -22.25
C VAL A 162 8.09 -2.68 -23.51
N TYR A 163 8.26 -1.61 -24.29
CA TYR A 163 7.54 -1.40 -25.55
C TYR A 163 7.86 -2.47 -26.60
N LYS A 164 9.14 -2.90 -26.70
CA LYS A 164 9.59 -3.92 -27.66
C LYS A 164 9.20 -5.35 -27.27
N GLU A 165 9.20 -5.63 -25.95
CA GLU A 165 8.92 -6.95 -25.39
C GLU A 165 7.41 -7.11 -25.11
N ARG A 166 6.56 -6.97 -26.13
CA ARG A 166 5.13 -7.24 -25.97
C ARG A 166 4.92 -8.69 -25.49
N TYR A 167 4.55 -8.85 -24.23
CA TYR A 167 4.08 -10.11 -23.67
C TYR A 167 2.57 -10.12 -23.57
#